data_c95faa9d7bbc711f2c7b251cd8c1a602
#
_entry.id   c95faa9d7bbc711f2c7b251cd8c1a602
#
_cell.length_a   1.000
_cell.length_b   1.000
_cell.length_c   1.000
_cell.angle_alpha   90.00
_cell.angle_beta   90.00
_cell.angle_gamma   90.00
#
_symmetry.space_group_name_H-M   'P 1'
#
loop_
_entity.id
_entity.type
_entity.pdbx_description
1 polymer ?
#
loop_
_entity_poly.entity_id
_entity_poly.type
_entity_poly.pdbx_seq_one_letter_code
_entity_poly.pdbx_strand_id
1 'polypeptide(L)'
;SLRGNVDVLLNASGVVDFNPPLDRSLEVNAFGMQHLVALAKDLGNIKFMHTSTCYVAGGRTGQVDEVDPLLFPFPKANELDPKHWDPQREIDECTEMIRNAHKSATNAFRQSEFLSTAQENLRKLQAPTRGRHWRKKSPKLSAAILNP
;
A
#
# COMPACT_ATOMS: atom_id res chain seq x y z
N SER A 1 -2.07 20.03 27.96
CA SER A 1 -3.21 19.43 27.24
C SER A 1 -3.34 20.10 25.87
N LEU A 2 -3.55 19.32 24.81
CA LEU A 2 -3.83 19.86 23.46
C LEU A 2 -5.32 20.25 23.33
N ARG A 3 -6.18 19.70 24.15
CA ARG A 3 -7.62 19.97 24.11
C ARG A 3 -7.90 21.45 24.37
N GLY A 4 -8.67 22.08 23.48
CA GLY A 4 -8.98 23.52 23.51
C GLY A 4 -7.86 24.44 23.01
N ASN A 5 -6.73 23.89 22.51
CA ASN A 5 -5.59 24.65 21.96
C ASN A 5 -5.25 24.25 20.51
N VAL A 6 -6.08 23.43 19.88
CA VAL A 6 -5.93 22.98 18.49
C VAL A 6 -7.25 23.18 17.79
N ASP A 7 -7.23 23.89 16.68
CA ASP A 7 -8.42 24.15 15.86
C ASP A 7 -8.51 23.22 14.64
N VAL A 8 -7.34 22.81 14.12
CA VAL A 8 -7.25 22.01 12.88
C VAL A 8 -6.18 20.94 13.06
N LEU A 9 -6.52 19.72 12.66
CA LEU A 9 -5.58 18.62 12.48
C LEU A 9 -5.39 18.38 10.98
N LEU A 10 -4.19 18.65 10.47
CA LEU A 10 -3.83 18.39 9.07
C LEU A 10 -3.01 17.12 8.99
N ASN A 11 -3.49 16.14 8.24
CA ASN A 11 -2.75 14.93 7.91
C ASN A 11 -2.29 14.92 6.47
N ALA A 12 -0.99 14.89 6.27
CA ALA A 12 -0.34 14.68 4.98
C ALA A 12 0.61 13.46 5.01
N SER A 13 0.44 12.57 6.00
CA SER A 13 1.26 11.37 6.13
C SER A 13 0.64 10.18 5.39
N GLY A 14 1.50 9.28 4.92
CA GLY A 14 1.08 8.05 4.27
C GLY A 14 2.29 7.25 3.79
N VAL A 15 2.08 5.99 3.48
CA VAL A 15 3.06 5.17 2.77
C VAL A 15 2.95 5.52 1.29
N VAL A 16 4.04 6.04 0.72
CA VAL A 16 4.13 6.45 -0.69
C VAL A 16 4.80 5.40 -1.58
N ASP A 17 5.15 4.24 -1.03
CA ASP A 17 5.64 3.11 -1.79
C ASP A 17 4.49 2.50 -2.61
N PHE A 18 4.74 2.15 -3.87
CA PHE A 18 3.72 1.56 -4.76
C PHE A 18 3.49 0.06 -4.51
N ASN A 19 4.38 -0.60 -3.82
CA ASN A 19 4.26 -2.03 -3.51
C ASN A 19 4.72 -2.35 -2.07
N PRO A 20 4.17 -1.69 -1.07
CA PRO A 20 4.51 -1.94 0.32
C PRO A 20 3.93 -3.26 0.79
N PRO A 21 4.49 -3.88 1.85
CA PRO A 21 3.82 -4.96 2.56
C PRO A 21 2.41 -4.55 3.03
N LEU A 22 1.45 -5.46 2.93
CA LEU A 22 0.04 -5.17 3.23
C LEU A 22 -0.16 -4.72 4.69
N ASP A 23 0.52 -5.37 5.64
CA ASP A 23 0.48 -5.02 7.06
C ASP A 23 0.90 -3.56 7.31
N ARG A 24 2.01 -3.13 6.69
CA ARG A 24 2.48 -1.75 6.80
C ARG A 24 1.51 -0.75 6.15
N SER A 25 0.95 -1.10 4.99
CA SER A 25 -0.04 -0.25 4.32
C SER A 25 -1.29 -0.06 5.16
N LEU A 26 -1.80 -1.16 5.72
CA LEU A 26 -2.99 -1.12 6.58
C LEU A 26 -2.73 -0.32 7.84
N GLU A 27 -1.60 -0.55 8.50
CA GLU A 27 -1.25 0.15 9.74
C GLU A 27 -1.20 1.67 9.55
N VAL A 28 -0.54 2.13 8.48
CA VAL A 28 -0.34 3.57 8.27
C VAL A 28 -1.53 4.23 7.57
N ASN A 29 -2.02 3.64 6.47
CA ASN A 29 -3.00 4.30 5.60
C ASN A 29 -4.46 4.04 6.00
N ALA A 30 -4.75 2.98 6.75
CA ALA A 30 -6.10 2.69 7.25
C ALA A 30 -6.22 2.95 8.75
N PHE A 31 -5.53 2.18 9.59
CA PHE A 31 -5.63 2.33 11.04
C PHE A 31 -5.08 3.67 11.53
N GLY A 32 -3.99 4.17 10.93
CA GLY A 32 -3.46 5.50 11.23
C GLY A 32 -4.51 6.59 11.02
N MET A 33 -5.31 6.49 9.96
CA MET A 33 -6.41 7.42 9.69
C MET A 33 -7.53 7.32 10.73
N GLN A 34 -7.93 6.10 11.11
CA GLN A 34 -8.92 5.90 12.18
C GLN A 34 -8.47 6.53 13.51
N HIS A 35 -7.21 6.36 13.87
CA HIS A 35 -6.63 6.96 15.07
C HIS A 35 -6.62 8.50 15.02
N LEU A 36 -6.29 9.08 13.86
CA LEU A 36 -6.30 10.54 13.70
C LEU A 36 -7.72 11.12 13.75
N VAL A 37 -8.70 10.44 13.18
CA VAL A 37 -10.11 10.83 13.30
C VAL A 37 -10.59 10.74 14.75
N ALA A 38 -10.21 9.68 15.45
CA ALA A 38 -10.52 9.54 16.88
C ALA A 38 -9.88 10.66 17.69
N LEU A 39 -8.60 10.97 17.45
CA LEU A 39 -7.90 12.07 18.09
C LEU A 39 -8.59 13.43 17.83
N ALA A 40 -9.01 13.71 16.60
CA ALA A 40 -9.71 14.94 16.28
C ALA A 40 -11.03 15.07 17.07
N LYS A 41 -11.76 13.98 17.25
CA LYS A 41 -12.95 13.91 18.10
C LYS A 41 -12.63 14.16 19.57
N ASP A 42 -11.60 13.52 20.09
CA ASP A 42 -11.14 13.67 21.48
C ASP A 42 -10.67 15.08 21.81
N LEU A 43 -10.11 15.79 20.84
CA LEU A 43 -9.69 17.18 20.97
C LEU A 43 -10.86 18.18 20.99
N GLY A 44 -12.09 17.75 20.76
CA GLY A 44 -13.30 18.57 20.80
C GLY A 44 -13.97 18.70 19.44
N ASN A 45 -13.92 17.70 18.59
CA ASN A 45 -14.42 17.69 17.22
C ASN A 45 -13.81 18.82 16.36
N ILE A 46 -12.51 18.97 16.45
CA ILE A 46 -11.76 19.96 15.67
C ILE A 46 -11.83 19.62 14.17
N LYS A 47 -11.51 20.62 13.33
CA LYS A 47 -11.46 20.40 11.88
C LYS A 47 -10.36 19.38 11.55
N PHE A 48 -10.72 18.38 10.74
CA PHE A 48 -9.79 17.38 10.24
C PHE A 48 -9.63 17.55 8.73
N MET A 49 -8.39 17.75 8.29
CA MET A 49 -8.03 17.83 6.87
C MET A 49 -7.08 16.69 6.54
N HIS A 50 -7.38 15.97 5.46
CA HIS A 50 -6.54 14.87 4.99
C HIS A 50 -6.15 15.06 3.53
N THR A 51 -4.85 15.01 3.28
CA THR A 51 -4.32 14.93 1.92
C THR A 51 -4.33 13.47 1.48
N SER A 52 -5.31 13.12 0.64
CA SER A 52 -5.44 11.79 0.05
C SER A 52 -4.67 11.70 -1.27
N THR A 53 -5.02 10.80 -2.12
CA THR A 53 -4.38 10.55 -3.41
C THR A 53 -5.38 10.61 -4.56
N CYS A 54 -4.94 11.05 -5.74
CA CYS A 54 -5.76 11.00 -6.95
C CYS A 54 -6.11 9.56 -7.38
N TYR A 55 -5.41 8.56 -6.89
CA TYR A 55 -5.71 7.16 -7.16
C TYR A 55 -7.07 6.69 -6.63
N VAL A 56 -7.71 7.44 -5.74
CA VAL A 56 -9.10 7.16 -5.30
C VAL A 56 -10.10 7.26 -6.47
N ALA A 57 -9.75 8.00 -7.54
CA ALA A 57 -10.55 8.06 -8.76
C ALA A 57 -10.48 6.78 -9.61
N GLY A 58 -9.49 5.92 -9.36
CA GLY A 58 -9.25 4.71 -10.13
C GLY A 58 -8.84 4.99 -11.58
N GLY A 59 -9.32 4.17 -12.49
CA GLY A 59 -9.05 4.28 -13.93
C GLY A 59 -9.95 5.27 -14.68
N ARG A 60 -10.63 6.20 -14.01
CA ARG A 60 -11.51 7.19 -14.66
C ARG A 60 -10.71 8.16 -15.51
N THR A 61 -11.30 8.57 -16.64
CA THR A 61 -10.74 9.58 -17.56
C THR A 61 -11.72 10.74 -17.67
N GLY A 62 -11.19 11.94 -17.91
CA GLY A 62 -11.99 13.17 -17.98
C GLY A 62 -12.26 13.81 -16.63
N GLN A 63 -13.38 14.52 -16.53
CA GLN A 63 -13.77 15.17 -15.29
C GLN A 63 -14.20 14.13 -14.25
N VAL A 64 -13.68 14.24 -13.04
CA VAL A 64 -14.04 13.41 -11.89
C VAL A 64 -14.64 14.33 -10.84
N ASP A 65 -15.95 14.22 -10.64
CA ASP A 65 -16.67 15.03 -9.67
C ASP A 65 -16.43 14.52 -8.24
N GLU A 66 -16.46 15.44 -7.27
CA GLU A 66 -16.53 15.10 -5.86
C GLU A 66 -17.87 14.43 -5.54
N VAL A 67 -17.80 13.17 -5.13
CA VAL A 67 -18.98 12.39 -4.74
C VAL A 67 -18.71 11.69 -3.41
N ASP A 68 -19.78 11.34 -2.72
CA ASP A 68 -19.67 10.54 -1.50
C ASP A 68 -18.93 9.22 -1.81
N PRO A 69 -17.81 8.91 -1.14
CA PRO A 69 -17.05 7.69 -1.33
C PRO A 69 -17.87 6.41 -1.11
N LEU A 70 -18.95 6.48 -0.33
CA LEU A 70 -19.87 5.35 -0.12
C LEU A 70 -20.73 5.05 -1.36
N LEU A 71 -20.95 6.05 -2.23
CA LEU A 71 -21.68 5.88 -3.48
C LEU A 71 -20.78 5.38 -4.62
N PHE A 72 -19.49 5.74 -4.56
CA PHE A 72 -18.46 5.30 -5.51
C PHE A 72 -17.22 4.83 -4.76
N PRO A 73 -17.30 3.70 -4.08
CA PRO A 73 -16.40 3.38 -2.99
C PRO A 73 -14.95 3.16 -3.40
N PHE A 74 -14.64 2.66 -4.60
CA PHE A 74 -13.24 2.42 -4.97
C PHE A 74 -13.07 1.97 -6.44
N PRO A 75 -11.80 1.93 -6.93
CA PRO A 75 -11.47 1.64 -8.34
C PRO A 75 -12.05 0.36 -8.92
N LYS A 76 -12.26 -0.67 -8.10
CA LYS A 76 -12.77 -1.97 -8.51
C LYS A 76 -14.27 -2.17 -8.22
N ALA A 77 -15.00 -1.11 -7.98
CA ALA A 77 -16.45 -1.21 -7.68
C ALA A 77 -17.26 -1.95 -8.77
N ASN A 78 -16.77 -1.97 -10.02
CA ASN A 78 -17.40 -2.73 -11.10
C ASN A 78 -17.18 -4.25 -11.00
N GLU A 79 -16.16 -4.69 -10.27
CA GLU A 79 -15.82 -6.11 -10.06
C GLU A 79 -16.47 -6.69 -8.81
N LEU A 80 -16.87 -5.84 -7.88
CA LEU A 80 -17.49 -6.23 -6.62
C LEU A 80 -18.91 -5.69 -6.57
N ASP A 81 -19.84 -6.46 -6.03
CA ASP A 81 -21.21 -6.00 -5.84
C ASP A 81 -21.23 -4.83 -4.84
N PRO A 82 -21.56 -3.59 -5.29
CA PRO A 82 -21.55 -2.41 -4.42
C PRO A 82 -22.51 -2.52 -3.24
N LYS A 83 -23.52 -3.39 -3.34
CA LYS A 83 -24.51 -3.62 -2.27
C LYS A 83 -23.96 -4.45 -1.11
N HIS A 84 -22.88 -5.18 -1.36
CA HIS A 84 -22.27 -6.08 -0.38
C HIS A 84 -20.87 -5.66 0.05
N TRP A 85 -20.36 -4.53 -0.49
CA TRP A 85 -19.06 -4.02 -0.08
C TRP A 85 -19.18 -3.25 1.24
N ASP A 86 -18.38 -3.67 2.21
CA ASP A 86 -18.27 -3.06 3.53
C ASP A 86 -16.78 -2.82 3.83
N PRO A 87 -16.35 -1.56 4.04
CA PRO A 87 -14.96 -1.24 4.33
C PRO A 87 -14.45 -1.89 5.61
N GLN A 88 -15.30 -2.09 6.61
CA GLN A 88 -14.87 -2.75 7.86
C GLN A 88 -14.60 -4.23 7.62
N ARG A 89 -15.44 -4.91 6.85
CA ARG A 89 -15.23 -6.31 6.48
C ARG A 89 -13.95 -6.49 5.67
N GLU A 90 -13.66 -5.58 4.75
CA GLU A 90 -12.41 -5.60 3.97
C GLU A 90 -11.17 -5.48 4.88
N ILE A 91 -11.21 -4.58 5.86
CA ILE A 91 -10.14 -4.42 6.86
C ILE A 91 -9.97 -5.69 7.70
N ASP A 92 -11.07 -6.30 8.12
CA ASP A 92 -11.05 -7.52 8.94
C ASP A 92 -10.49 -8.71 8.15
N GLU A 93 -10.90 -8.89 6.90
CA GLU A 93 -10.38 -9.93 5.99
C GLU A 93 -8.88 -9.73 5.72
N CYS A 94 -8.43 -8.51 5.45
CA CYS A 94 -7.01 -8.19 5.30
C CYS A 94 -6.22 -8.49 6.58
N THR A 95 -6.75 -8.14 7.73
CA THR A 95 -6.12 -8.39 9.03
C THR A 95 -5.98 -9.89 9.30
N GLU A 96 -7.01 -10.67 8.96
CA GLU A 96 -6.96 -12.12 9.09
C GLU A 96 -5.95 -12.74 8.12
N MET A 97 -5.89 -12.26 6.89
CA MET A 97 -4.89 -12.70 5.89
C MET A 97 -3.46 -12.46 6.40
N ILE A 98 -3.17 -11.28 6.94
CA ILE A 98 -1.88 -10.94 7.54
C ILE A 98 -1.57 -11.91 8.69
N ARG A 99 -2.51 -12.12 9.60
CA ARG A 99 -2.36 -13.05 10.74
C ARG A 99 -2.05 -14.47 10.29
N ASN A 100 -2.75 -14.95 9.26
CA ASN A 100 -2.56 -16.29 8.71
C ASN A 100 -1.21 -16.41 8.00
N ALA A 101 -0.76 -15.37 7.28
CA ALA A 101 0.57 -15.32 6.69
C ALA A 101 1.67 -15.39 7.76
N HIS A 102 1.55 -14.62 8.85
CA HIS A 102 2.49 -14.66 9.98
C HIS A 102 2.52 -16.03 10.66
N LYS A 103 1.35 -16.62 10.93
CA LYS A 103 1.29 -17.99 11.49
C LYS A 103 1.96 -19.01 10.58
N SER A 104 1.73 -18.89 9.28
CA SER A 104 2.36 -19.76 8.28
C SER A 104 3.87 -19.57 8.23
N ALA A 105 4.36 -18.34 8.28
CA ALA A 105 5.79 -18.02 8.27
C ALA A 105 6.52 -18.48 9.54
N THR A 106 5.85 -18.47 10.69
CA THR A 106 6.41 -18.93 11.97
C THR A 106 6.30 -20.43 12.20
N ASN A 107 5.59 -21.16 11.36
CA ASN A 107 5.47 -22.61 11.45
C ASN A 107 6.84 -23.28 11.15
N ALA A 108 7.35 -24.07 12.10
CA ALA A 108 8.68 -24.68 12.01
C ALA A 108 8.87 -25.57 10.76
N PHE A 109 7.83 -26.28 10.35
CA PHE A 109 7.87 -27.11 9.14
C PHE A 109 8.01 -26.21 7.88
N ARG A 110 7.24 -25.14 7.79
CA ARG A 110 7.33 -24.19 6.67
C ARG A 110 8.62 -23.37 6.67
N GLN A 111 9.19 -23.08 7.81
CA GLN A 111 10.49 -22.41 7.88
C GLN A 111 11.59 -23.26 7.23
N SER A 112 11.59 -24.59 7.44
CA SER A 112 12.53 -25.46 6.77
C SER A 112 12.35 -25.52 5.25
N GLU A 113 11.11 -25.49 4.78
CA GLU A 113 10.76 -25.41 3.37
C GLU A 113 11.21 -24.08 2.73
N PHE A 114 10.94 -22.96 3.40
CA PHE A 114 11.40 -21.65 2.95
C PHE A 114 12.93 -21.54 2.89
N LEU A 115 13.63 -22.06 3.90
CA LEU A 115 15.08 -22.08 3.92
C LEU A 115 15.66 -22.93 2.78
N SER A 116 15.09 -24.11 2.52
CA SER A 116 15.54 -24.96 1.42
C SER A 116 15.32 -24.30 0.06
N THR A 117 14.16 -23.67 -0.14
CA THR A 117 13.83 -22.93 -1.37
C THR A 117 14.74 -21.72 -1.55
N ALA A 118 15.00 -20.96 -0.49
CA ALA A 118 15.91 -19.82 -0.51
C ALA A 118 17.34 -20.24 -0.86
N GLN A 119 17.83 -21.34 -0.27
CA GLN A 119 19.14 -21.89 -0.59
C GLN A 119 19.26 -22.36 -2.03
N GLU A 120 18.23 -23.01 -2.56
CA GLU A 120 18.19 -23.43 -3.96
C GLU A 120 18.20 -22.23 -4.91
N ASN A 121 17.42 -21.20 -4.63
CA ASN A 121 17.42 -19.97 -5.42
C ASN A 121 18.78 -19.25 -5.38
N LEU A 122 19.41 -19.21 -4.22
CA LEU A 122 20.76 -18.64 -4.08
C LEU A 122 21.79 -19.43 -4.91
N ARG A 123 21.72 -20.76 -4.91
CA ARG A 123 22.58 -21.61 -5.74
C ARG A 123 22.35 -21.35 -7.24
N LYS A 124 21.11 -21.16 -7.65
CA LYS A 124 20.77 -20.82 -9.06
C LYS A 124 21.32 -19.46 -9.48
N LEU A 125 21.29 -18.47 -8.57
CA LEU A 125 21.84 -17.14 -8.81
C LEU A 125 23.38 -17.13 -8.83
N GLN A 126 24.02 -17.98 -8.02
CA GLN A 126 25.47 -18.09 -7.93
C GLN A 126 26.06 -19.05 -8.99
N ALA A 127 25.22 -19.84 -9.65
CA ALA A 127 25.68 -20.71 -10.73
C ALA A 127 26.29 -19.86 -11.85
N PRO A 128 27.54 -20.14 -12.30
CA PRO A 128 28.14 -19.39 -13.38
C PRO A 128 27.26 -19.49 -14.62
N THR A 129 26.81 -18.36 -15.12
CA THR A 129 26.03 -18.27 -16.37
C THR A 129 26.92 -18.75 -17.51
N ARG A 130 26.82 -20.04 -17.86
CA ARG A 130 27.45 -20.55 -19.07
C ARG A 130 26.95 -19.72 -20.27
N GLY A 131 27.82 -18.80 -20.71
CA GLY A 131 27.81 -18.31 -22.08
C GLY A 131 26.59 -17.49 -22.50
N ARG A 132 26.17 -16.44 -21.77
CA ARG A 132 25.55 -15.31 -22.44
C ARG A 132 26.60 -14.26 -22.73
N HIS A 133 27.12 -14.28 -23.93
CA HIS A 133 27.87 -13.18 -24.52
C HIS A 133 26.96 -11.95 -24.52
N TRP A 134 27.06 -11.10 -23.52
CA TRP A 134 26.52 -9.76 -23.60
C TRP A 134 27.32 -9.02 -24.67
N ARG A 135 26.80 -8.96 -25.90
CA ARG A 135 27.28 -7.97 -26.86
C ARG A 135 27.17 -6.63 -26.16
N LYS A 136 28.31 -6.02 -25.88
CA LYS A 136 28.41 -4.62 -25.48
C LYS A 136 27.66 -3.81 -26.54
N LYS A 137 26.39 -3.49 -26.30
CA LYS A 137 25.71 -2.45 -27.08
C LYS A 137 26.40 -1.15 -26.73
N SER A 138 26.89 -0.51 -27.78
CA SER A 138 27.68 0.70 -27.81
C SER A 138 27.08 1.85 -26.98
N PRO A 139 27.93 2.77 -26.51
CA PRO A 139 27.56 3.85 -25.56
C PRO A 139 26.82 5.03 -26.21
N LYS A 140 25.86 4.78 -27.10
CA LYS A 140 25.08 5.86 -27.75
C LYS A 140 23.82 6.26 -27.00
N LEU A 141 23.53 5.65 -25.85
CA LEU A 141 22.30 5.98 -25.07
C LEU A 141 22.55 6.90 -23.87
N SER A 142 23.79 7.18 -23.53
CA SER A 142 24.12 8.06 -22.41
C SER A 142 24.31 9.54 -22.77
N ALA A 143 24.28 9.89 -24.03
CA ALA A 143 24.46 11.29 -24.49
C ALA A 143 23.16 12.06 -24.71
N ALA A 144 21.98 11.39 -24.60
CA ALA A 144 20.69 12.03 -24.87
C ALA A 144 19.95 12.49 -23.58
N ILE A 145 20.54 12.29 -22.38
CA ILE A 145 19.89 12.62 -21.11
C ILE A 145 20.56 13.80 -20.38
N LEU A 146 21.61 14.39 -20.96
CA LEU A 146 22.41 15.45 -20.30
C LEU A 146 22.50 16.76 -21.10
N ASN A 147 21.46 17.13 -21.83
CA ASN A 147 21.35 18.54 -22.27
C ASN A 147 19.92 19.03 -22.04
N PRO A 148 19.78 20.21 -21.35
CA PRO A 148 18.51 20.87 -21.02
C PRO A 148 17.80 21.42 -22.26
#